data_4c8c6e65bc03a487e64b19af18b58322
#
_entry.id   4c8c6e65bc03a487e64b19af18b58322
#
_cell.length_a   1.000
_cell.length_b   1.000
_cell.length_c   1.000
_cell.angle_alpha   90.00
_cell.angle_beta   90.00
_cell.angle_gamma   90.00
#
_symmetry.space_group_name_H-M   'P 1'
#
loop_
_entity.id
_entity.type
_entity.pdbx_description
1 polymer ?
#
loop_
_entity_poly.entity_id
_entity_poly.type
_entity_poly.pdbx_seq_one_letter_code
_entity_poly.pdbx_strand_id
1 'polypeptide(L)'
;MPTRRLLARTVWLALPVTITLLILAAFNHLTIRAALLAWALGLVLSSVLAWRREHRLQATRGYLAALAEGREPPPLPEFGPLGGDELATVLHRLDRALSEERARRAEADRWLRTLLDALPDPLLVVDDGRVVASANPAATRLFGHDPAGRLLEASLRDPGVLAAVDQALRGHGATQLNLHLPGPPSRAFGVEIAPIRLRARAAVLIGLRELTEQLMIERMRSDFVANASHELRTPLAALSGFIETLAGPARDDPEARARFLKTMSAEAARMTRLVDDLLALSRIEASEHQLPSERVDMIACLETVADTLQPYADSRNVVLERRWPEALPAIAGDRDQLIQLLTNLIDNAIKYGGAGGRVGIGCEHLAAAPHGAGPLSGRPSVRVVVEDHGPGIAREHLPRVTERFFRVDPARSRQLGGTGLGLAIVKHILRRHRGHLAIASELGHGTTVTAYLPAEGGDGARPTAKAGARRA
;
A
#
# COMPACT_ATOMS: atom_id res chain seq x y z
N MET A 1 -39.96 40.03 -36.56
CA MET A 1 -39.98 40.34 -38.02
C MET A 1 -40.26 39.11 -38.92
N PRO A 2 -40.98 38.10 -38.53
CA PRO A 2 -41.28 36.96 -39.42
C PRO A 2 -42.33 37.25 -40.49
N THR A 3 -43.29 38.16 -40.21
CA THR A 3 -44.43 38.48 -41.11
C THR A 3 -44.02 39.12 -42.45
N ARG A 4 -43.01 39.99 -42.49
CA ARG A 4 -42.53 40.64 -43.75
C ARG A 4 -41.87 39.62 -44.72
N ARG A 5 -41.15 38.61 -44.21
CA ARG A 5 -40.52 37.58 -45.03
C ARG A 5 -41.58 36.58 -45.58
N LEU A 6 -42.61 36.30 -44.81
CA LEU A 6 -43.69 35.44 -45.23
C LEU A 6 -44.50 36.09 -46.37
N LEU A 7 -44.85 37.39 -46.22
CA LEU A 7 -45.51 38.17 -47.24
C LEU A 7 -44.74 38.26 -48.55
N ALA A 8 -43.45 38.53 -48.50
CA ALA A 8 -42.59 38.61 -49.71
C ALA A 8 -42.53 37.24 -50.42
N ARG A 9 -42.48 36.14 -49.70
CA ARG A 9 -42.46 34.78 -50.29
C ARG A 9 -43.81 34.34 -50.83
N THR A 10 -44.93 34.73 -50.20
CA THR A 10 -46.27 34.48 -50.70
C THR A 10 -46.47 35.18 -52.02
N VAL A 11 -46.08 36.45 -52.13
CA VAL A 11 -46.11 37.25 -53.38
C VAL A 11 -45.28 36.58 -54.50
N TRP A 12 -44.07 36.11 -54.19
CA TRP A 12 -43.21 35.44 -55.17
C TRP A 12 -43.82 34.11 -55.68
N LEU A 13 -44.40 33.29 -54.80
CA LEU A 13 -45.06 32.03 -55.16
C LEU A 13 -46.37 32.24 -55.93
N ALA A 14 -47.07 33.33 -55.66
CA ALA A 14 -48.33 33.67 -56.36
C ALA A 14 -48.12 34.33 -57.72
N LEU A 15 -46.92 34.89 -57.99
CA LEU A 15 -46.61 35.65 -59.19
C LEU A 15 -46.86 34.90 -60.51
N PRO A 16 -46.44 33.64 -60.70
CA PRO A 16 -46.68 32.87 -61.93
C PRO A 16 -48.17 32.63 -62.14
N VAL A 17 -48.90 32.29 -61.07
CA VAL A 17 -50.34 32.08 -61.15
C VAL A 17 -51.06 33.36 -61.50
N THR A 18 -50.67 34.50 -60.93
CA THR A 18 -51.23 35.81 -61.21
C THR A 18 -50.99 36.24 -62.67
N ILE A 19 -49.80 36.05 -63.21
CA ILE A 19 -49.46 36.32 -64.59
C ILE A 19 -50.25 35.45 -65.55
N THR A 20 -50.36 34.13 -65.27
CA THR A 20 -51.11 33.20 -66.10
C THR A 20 -52.59 33.55 -66.15
N LEU A 21 -53.19 33.89 -65.02
CA LEU A 21 -54.60 34.31 -64.95
C LEU A 21 -54.84 35.65 -65.66
N LEU A 22 -53.94 36.58 -65.56
CA LEU A 22 -54.05 37.86 -66.32
C LEU A 22 -53.98 37.62 -67.81
N ILE A 23 -53.14 36.78 -68.32
CA ILE A 23 -53.03 36.42 -69.73
C ILE A 23 -54.36 35.75 -70.20
N LEU A 24 -54.81 34.77 -69.48
CA LEU A 24 -56.09 34.09 -69.82
C LEU A 24 -57.36 35.00 -69.77
N ALA A 25 -57.37 35.98 -68.90
CA ALA A 25 -58.38 37.01 -68.83
C ALA A 25 -58.28 38.02 -70.02
N ALA A 26 -57.07 38.41 -70.38
CA ALA A 26 -56.85 39.30 -71.54
C ALA A 26 -57.26 38.68 -72.88
N PHE A 27 -57.13 37.38 -73.03
CA PHE A 27 -57.56 36.68 -74.26
C PHE A 27 -59.04 36.19 -74.20
N ASN A 28 -59.82 36.71 -73.27
CA ASN A 28 -61.26 36.44 -73.09
C ASN A 28 -61.63 34.95 -72.94
N HIS A 29 -60.71 34.11 -72.45
CA HIS A 29 -60.91 32.69 -72.17
C HIS A 29 -61.48 32.43 -70.79
N LEU A 30 -61.55 33.47 -69.92
CA LEU A 30 -62.16 33.38 -68.60
C LEU A 30 -63.04 34.56 -68.22
N THR A 31 -64.16 34.34 -67.62
CA THR A 31 -64.99 35.45 -67.09
C THR A 31 -64.24 36.09 -65.89
N ILE A 32 -64.37 37.41 -65.73
CA ILE A 32 -63.72 38.18 -64.66
C ILE A 32 -63.98 37.54 -63.26
N ARG A 33 -65.23 37.05 -63.06
CA ARG A 33 -65.58 36.39 -61.79
C ARG A 33 -64.77 35.09 -61.53
N ALA A 34 -64.60 34.26 -62.55
CA ALA A 34 -63.81 33.01 -62.45
C ALA A 34 -62.31 33.28 -62.27
N ALA A 35 -61.81 34.34 -62.91
CA ALA A 35 -60.44 34.76 -62.74
C ALA A 35 -60.10 35.26 -61.34
N LEU A 36 -61.01 36.06 -60.76
CA LEU A 36 -60.87 36.50 -59.34
C LEU A 36 -61.00 35.38 -58.35
N LEU A 37 -61.87 34.39 -58.54
CA LEU A 37 -61.98 33.22 -57.66
C LEU A 37 -60.71 32.33 -57.74
N ALA A 38 -60.25 32.08 -58.95
CA ALA A 38 -59.02 31.31 -59.15
C ALA A 38 -57.78 32.02 -58.56
N TRP A 39 -57.68 33.35 -58.67
CA TRP A 39 -56.63 34.15 -58.05
C TRP A 39 -56.71 34.11 -56.51
N ALA A 40 -57.90 34.27 -55.91
CA ALA A 40 -58.08 34.16 -54.47
C ALA A 40 -57.68 32.77 -53.95
N LEU A 41 -58.03 31.70 -54.64
CA LEU A 41 -57.73 30.32 -54.32
C LEU A 41 -56.19 30.10 -54.45
N GLY A 42 -55.55 30.65 -55.51
CA GLY A 42 -54.12 30.62 -55.72
C GLY A 42 -53.35 31.33 -54.62
N LEU A 43 -53.86 32.48 -54.15
CA LEU A 43 -53.24 33.22 -53.01
C LEU A 43 -53.37 32.42 -51.69
N VAL A 44 -54.50 31.82 -51.43
CA VAL A 44 -54.65 30.97 -50.26
C VAL A 44 -53.72 29.77 -50.28
N LEU A 45 -53.66 29.06 -51.43
CA LEU A 45 -52.79 27.91 -51.60
C LEU A 45 -51.31 28.27 -51.47
N SER A 46 -50.87 29.38 -52.10
CA SER A 46 -49.49 29.84 -51.98
C SER A 46 -49.15 30.32 -50.58
N SER A 47 -50.09 30.91 -49.86
CA SER A 47 -49.92 31.29 -48.44
C SER A 47 -49.75 30.08 -47.54
N VAL A 48 -50.56 29.04 -47.71
CA VAL A 48 -50.46 27.77 -46.97
C VAL A 48 -49.15 27.06 -47.27
N LEU A 49 -48.71 27.04 -48.53
CA LEU A 49 -47.44 26.44 -48.92
C LEU A 49 -46.23 27.22 -48.34
N ALA A 50 -46.26 28.57 -48.39
CA ALA A 50 -45.24 29.41 -47.82
C ALA A 50 -45.16 29.23 -46.29
N TRP A 51 -46.33 29.19 -45.62
CA TRP A 51 -46.39 28.95 -44.16
C TRP A 51 -45.85 27.55 -43.76
N ARG A 52 -46.29 26.50 -44.46
CA ARG A 52 -45.74 25.15 -44.25
C ARG A 52 -44.24 25.07 -44.47
N ARG A 53 -43.70 25.71 -45.50
CA ARG A 53 -42.26 25.76 -45.78
C ARG A 53 -41.49 26.49 -44.68
N GLU A 54 -42.00 27.65 -44.23
CA GLU A 54 -41.34 28.41 -43.14
C GLU A 54 -41.33 27.63 -41.83
N HIS A 55 -42.49 27.01 -41.49
CA HIS A 55 -42.58 26.21 -40.30
C HIS A 55 -41.61 25.02 -40.29
N ARG A 56 -41.45 24.33 -41.44
CA ARG A 56 -40.49 23.25 -41.62
C ARG A 56 -39.05 23.73 -41.45
N LEU A 57 -38.71 24.87 -42.06
CA LEU A 57 -37.35 25.44 -41.96
C LEU A 57 -37.02 25.84 -40.50
N GLN A 58 -37.97 26.41 -39.79
CA GLN A 58 -37.80 26.75 -38.37
C GLN A 58 -37.66 25.49 -37.50
N ALA A 59 -38.43 24.47 -37.69
CA ALA A 59 -38.32 23.20 -37.00
C ALA A 59 -36.95 22.52 -37.27
N THR A 60 -36.51 22.48 -38.53
CA THR A 60 -35.19 21.93 -38.89
C THR A 60 -34.04 22.72 -38.28
N ARG A 61 -34.12 24.07 -38.24
CA ARG A 61 -33.15 24.90 -37.54
C ARG A 61 -33.13 24.65 -36.04
N GLY A 62 -34.29 24.51 -35.42
CA GLY A 62 -34.41 24.19 -34.02
C GLY A 62 -33.77 22.82 -33.68
N TYR A 63 -34.01 21.83 -34.54
CA TYR A 63 -33.42 20.51 -34.45
C TYR A 63 -31.88 20.56 -34.52
N LEU A 64 -31.34 21.24 -35.54
CA LEU A 64 -29.89 21.39 -35.70
C LEU A 64 -29.21 22.20 -34.58
N ALA A 65 -29.91 23.24 -34.08
CA ALA A 65 -29.43 24.01 -32.95
C ALA A 65 -29.36 23.17 -31.65
N ALA A 66 -30.40 22.38 -31.38
CA ALA A 66 -30.42 21.46 -30.25
C ALA A 66 -29.32 20.40 -30.35
N LEU A 67 -29.09 19.83 -31.52
CA LEU A 67 -27.97 18.93 -31.79
C LEU A 67 -26.59 19.59 -31.52
N ALA A 68 -26.41 20.82 -32.01
CA ALA A 68 -25.15 21.56 -31.82
C ALA A 68 -24.88 21.89 -30.34
N GLU A 69 -25.94 22.21 -29.59
CA GLU A 69 -25.87 22.54 -28.16
C GLU A 69 -25.85 21.30 -27.25
N GLY A 70 -26.01 20.11 -27.83
CA GLY A 70 -26.03 18.85 -27.04
C GLY A 70 -27.30 18.64 -26.24
N ARG A 71 -28.37 19.33 -26.57
CA ARG A 71 -29.68 19.13 -26.00
C ARG A 71 -30.46 18.04 -26.76
N GLU A 72 -31.46 17.45 -26.12
CA GLU A 72 -32.38 16.51 -26.78
C GLU A 72 -33.10 17.24 -27.90
N PRO A 73 -32.97 16.81 -29.19
CA PRO A 73 -33.58 17.50 -30.31
C PRO A 73 -35.08 17.32 -30.28
N PRO A 74 -35.89 18.36 -30.66
CA PRO A 74 -37.32 18.22 -30.83
C PRO A 74 -37.61 17.21 -31.96
N PRO A 75 -38.82 16.64 -32.03
CA PRO A 75 -39.16 15.71 -33.09
C PRO A 75 -39.00 16.35 -34.47
N LEU A 76 -38.44 15.58 -35.40
CA LEU A 76 -38.25 16.04 -36.79
C LEU A 76 -39.59 16.38 -37.43
N PRO A 77 -39.67 17.51 -38.14
CA PRO A 77 -40.90 17.83 -38.88
C PRO A 77 -41.14 16.78 -39.99
N GLU A 78 -42.37 16.41 -40.22
CA GLU A 78 -42.76 15.58 -41.37
C GLU A 78 -42.42 16.31 -42.67
N PHE A 79 -41.44 15.79 -43.40
CA PHE A 79 -41.11 16.29 -44.75
C PHE A 79 -42.02 15.56 -45.73
N GLY A 80 -42.94 16.24 -46.39
CA GLY A 80 -43.86 15.63 -47.36
C GLY A 80 -43.15 14.96 -48.56
N PRO A 81 -43.90 14.32 -49.46
CA PRO A 81 -43.39 13.33 -50.46
C PRO A 81 -42.40 13.85 -51.53
N LEU A 82 -42.06 15.12 -51.52
CA LEU A 82 -41.10 15.71 -52.46
C LEU A 82 -39.72 15.92 -51.80
N GLY A 83 -38.94 14.86 -51.66
CA GLY A 83 -37.51 14.93 -51.26
C GLY A 83 -37.23 15.11 -49.77
N GLY A 84 -38.24 15.01 -48.88
CA GLY A 84 -38.09 15.15 -47.43
C GLY A 84 -37.50 13.93 -46.73
N ASP A 85 -37.71 12.76 -47.24
CA ASP A 85 -37.30 11.50 -46.63
C ASP A 85 -35.78 11.32 -46.64
N GLU A 86 -35.11 11.83 -47.72
CA GLU A 86 -33.63 11.82 -47.80
C GLU A 86 -33.01 12.72 -46.71
N LEU A 87 -33.56 13.94 -46.53
CA LEU A 87 -33.09 14.90 -45.55
C LEU A 87 -33.28 14.37 -44.12
N ALA A 88 -34.48 13.80 -43.84
CA ALA A 88 -34.78 13.18 -42.58
C ALA A 88 -33.80 12.02 -42.27
N THR A 89 -33.51 11.18 -43.26
CA THR A 89 -32.57 10.06 -43.15
C THR A 89 -31.13 10.55 -42.84
N VAL A 90 -30.71 11.62 -43.52
CA VAL A 90 -29.37 12.22 -43.28
C VAL A 90 -29.29 12.82 -41.88
N LEU A 91 -30.31 13.54 -41.42
CA LEU A 91 -30.38 14.10 -40.06
C LEU A 91 -30.36 13.03 -38.99
N HIS A 92 -31.11 11.95 -39.16
CA HIS A 92 -31.07 10.80 -38.22
C HIS A 92 -29.73 10.10 -38.18
N ARG A 93 -29.05 9.95 -39.35
CA ARG A 93 -27.69 9.39 -39.39
C ARG A 93 -26.69 10.30 -38.65
N LEU A 94 -26.80 11.62 -38.84
CA LEU A 94 -25.94 12.59 -38.17
C LEU A 94 -26.15 12.56 -36.65
N ASP A 95 -27.44 12.55 -36.20
CA ASP A 95 -27.77 12.46 -34.80
C ASP A 95 -27.21 11.18 -34.15
N ARG A 96 -27.43 10.03 -34.82
CA ARG A 96 -26.87 8.76 -34.34
C ARG A 96 -25.33 8.80 -34.25
N ALA A 97 -24.64 9.31 -35.31
CA ALA A 97 -23.18 9.40 -35.32
C ALA A 97 -22.65 10.31 -34.19
N LEU A 98 -23.29 11.46 -33.96
CA LEU A 98 -22.91 12.37 -32.88
C LEU A 98 -23.21 11.76 -31.48
N SER A 99 -24.31 11.07 -31.33
CA SER A 99 -24.68 10.39 -30.10
C SER A 99 -23.72 9.23 -29.79
N GLU A 100 -23.35 8.43 -30.78
CA GLU A 100 -22.34 7.37 -30.67
C GLU A 100 -20.97 7.94 -30.29
N GLU A 101 -20.55 9.02 -30.92
CA GLU A 101 -19.26 9.67 -30.61
C GLU A 101 -19.24 10.23 -29.17
N ARG A 102 -20.34 10.88 -28.73
CA ARG A 102 -20.49 11.35 -27.34
C ARG A 102 -20.47 10.19 -26.35
N ALA A 103 -21.18 9.09 -26.65
CA ALA A 103 -21.21 7.90 -25.83
C ALA A 103 -19.82 7.28 -25.71
N ARG A 104 -19.07 7.14 -26.81
CA ARG A 104 -17.68 6.63 -26.82
C ARG A 104 -16.76 7.50 -25.98
N ARG A 105 -16.85 8.84 -26.12
CA ARG A 105 -16.05 9.77 -25.28
C ARG A 105 -16.39 9.64 -23.80
N ALA A 106 -17.67 9.61 -23.46
CA ALA A 106 -18.12 9.45 -22.08
C ALA A 106 -17.73 8.09 -21.48
N GLU A 107 -17.67 7.04 -22.30
CA GLU A 107 -17.22 5.71 -21.90
C GLU A 107 -15.68 5.72 -21.67
N ALA A 108 -14.92 6.31 -22.59
CA ALA A 108 -13.47 6.45 -22.45
C ALA A 108 -13.09 7.27 -21.20
N ASP A 109 -13.80 8.37 -20.95
CA ASP A 109 -13.58 9.19 -19.75
C ASP A 109 -13.92 8.42 -18.46
N ARG A 110 -15.00 7.64 -18.46
CA ARG A 110 -15.36 6.79 -17.31
C ARG A 110 -14.34 5.69 -17.08
N TRP A 111 -13.91 5.02 -18.15
CA TRP A 111 -12.89 3.98 -18.07
C TRP A 111 -11.58 4.53 -17.50
N LEU A 112 -11.11 5.68 -18.00
CA LEU A 112 -9.89 6.32 -17.50
C LEU A 112 -10.00 6.67 -16.00
N ARG A 113 -11.12 7.25 -15.58
CA ARG A 113 -11.36 7.53 -14.15
C ARG A 113 -11.34 6.25 -13.32
N THR A 114 -12.02 5.20 -13.76
CA THR A 114 -12.03 3.91 -13.05
C THR A 114 -10.63 3.33 -12.88
N LEU A 115 -9.78 3.45 -13.92
CA LEU A 115 -8.38 3.03 -13.82
C LEU A 115 -7.59 3.86 -12.81
N LEU A 116 -7.70 5.19 -12.86
CA LEU A 116 -7.01 6.08 -11.92
C LEU A 116 -7.47 5.84 -10.48
N ASP A 117 -8.76 5.59 -10.28
CA ASP A 117 -9.35 5.32 -8.97
C ASP A 117 -8.94 3.95 -8.39
N ALA A 118 -8.63 2.98 -9.26
CA ALA A 118 -8.17 1.65 -8.87
C ALA A 118 -6.68 1.62 -8.50
N LEU A 119 -5.90 2.65 -8.86
CA LEU A 119 -4.48 2.70 -8.53
C LEU A 119 -4.28 2.91 -7.03
N PRO A 120 -3.44 2.07 -6.38
CA PRO A 120 -3.18 2.16 -4.94
C PRO A 120 -2.32 3.38 -4.59
N ASP A 121 -1.48 3.81 -5.50
CA ASP A 121 -0.56 4.93 -5.30
C ASP A 121 -1.28 6.29 -5.48
N PRO A 122 -1.04 7.27 -4.62
CA PRO A 122 -1.55 8.63 -4.76
C PRO A 122 -1.08 9.30 -6.04
N LEU A 123 -2.03 9.83 -6.83
CA LEU A 123 -1.77 10.55 -8.07
C LEU A 123 -2.42 11.92 -8.04
N LEU A 124 -1.67 12.94 -8.46
CA LEU A 124 -2.13 14.31 -8.60
C LEU A 124 -1.81 14.82 -10.00
N VAL A 125 -2.73 15.55 -10.59
CA VAL A 125 -2.47 16.35 -11.79
C VAL A 125 -2.51 17.82 -11.41
N VAL A 126 -1.43 18.53 -11.69
CA VAL A 126 -1.24 19.94 -11.32
C VAL A 126 -1.14 20.78 -12.59
N ASP A 127 -1.87 21.87 -12.64
CA ASP A 127 -1.86 22.79 -13.77
C ASP A 127 -0.68 23.78 -13.73
N ASP A 128 -0.62 24.69 -14.73
CA ASP A 128 0.39 25.72 -14.87
C ASP A 128 0.35 26.79 -13.74
N GLY A 129 -0.75 26.90 -13.02
CA GLY A 129 -0.93 27.74 -11.84
C GLY A 129 -0.64 27.05 -10.49
N ARG A 130 -0.07 25.83 -10.51
CA ARG A 130 0.12 24.97 -9.34
C ARG A 130 -1.18 24.58 -8.62
N VAL A 131 -2.32 24.71 -9.29
CA VAL A 131 -3.59 24.20 -8.76
C VAL A 131 -3.71 22.72 -9.10
N VAL A 132 -4.13 21.92 -8.14
CA VAL A 132 -4.40 20.49 -8.36
C VAL A 132 -5.67 20.36 -9.21
N ALA A 133 -5.51 20.05 -10.48
CA ALA A 133 -6.61 19.89 -11.42
C ALA A 133 -7.40 18.59 -11.19
N SER A 134 -6.73 17.54 -10.71
CA SER A 134 -7.34 16.25 -10.40
C SER A 134 -6.48 15.46 -9.39
N ALA A 135 -7.14 14.65 -8.58
CA ALA A 135 -6.51 13.73 -7.63
C ALA A 135 -7.29 12.42 -7.62
N ASN A 136 -6.59 11.29 -7.42
CA ASN A 136 -7.25 10.02 -7.24
C ASN A 136 -7.66 9.79 -5.76
N PRO A 137 -8.52 8.79 -5.45
CA PRO A 137 -8.93 8.50 -4.08
C PRO A 137 -7.77 8.15 -3.14
N ALA A 138 -6.66 7.61 -3.66
CA ALA A 138 -5.47 7.32 -2.85
C ALA A 138 -4.80 8.61 -2.36
N ALA A 139 -4.74 9.65 -3.18
CA ALA A 139 -4.24 10.97 -2.77
C ALA A 139 -5.14 11.61 -1.71
N THR A 140 -6.46 11.52 -1.86
CA THR A 140 -7.43 12.01 -0.85
C THR A 140 -7.24 11.29 0.50
N ARG A 141 -7.01 9.98 0.48
CA ARG A 141 -6.71 9.21 1.71
C ARG A 141 -5.38 9.63 2.35
N LEU A 142 -4.35 9.88 1.54
CA LEU A 142 -3.03 10.28 2.04
C LEU A 142 -3.08 11.63 2.75
N PHE A 143 -3.74 12.62 2.15
CA PHE A 143 -3.77 13.99 2.69
C PHE A 143 -4.90 14.23 3.68
N GLY A 144 -5.87 13.30 3.82
CA GLY A 144 -7.01 13.45 4.71
C GLY A 144 -8.08 14.44 4.22
N HIS A 145 -7.91 14.99 3.02
CA HIS A 145 -8.86 15.89 2.35
C HIS A 145 -8.70 15.76 0.84
N ASP A 146 -9.70 16.19 0.08
CA ASP A 146 -9.60 16.28 -1.37
C ASP A 146 -8.69 17.45 -1.76
N PRO A 147 -7.54 17.19 -2.42
CA PRO A 147 -6.63 18.25 -2.87
C PRO A 147 -7.12 18.95 -4.15
N ALA A 148 -8.09 18.43 -4.90
CA ALA A 148 -8.56 19.01 -6.14
C ALA A 148 -9.10 20.43 -5.96
N GLY A 149 -8.77 21.31 -6.88
CA GLY A 149 -9.15 22.74 -6.84
C GLY A 149 -8.35 23.59 -5.86
N ARG A 150 -7.35 23.04 -5.16
CA ARG A 150 -6.49 23.76 -4.21
C ARG A 150 -5.08 23.89 -4.76
N LEU A 151 -4.32 24.85 -4.21
CA LEU A 151 -2.89 24.95 -4.47
C LEU A 151 -2.16 23.72 -3.96
N LEU A 152 -1.16 23.26 -4.71
CA LEU A 152 -0.34 22.08 -4.34
C LEU A 152 0.28 22.24 -2.94
N GLU A 153 0.71 23.44 -2.60
CA GLU A 153 1.34 23.78 -1.31
C GLU A 153 0.41 23.55 -0.11
N ALA A 154 -0.89 23.49 -0.31
CA ALA A 154 -1.84 23.15 0.76
C ALA A 154 -1.70 21.69 1.23
N SER A 155 -1.28 20.80 0.32
CA SER A 155 -1.13 19.36 0.58
C SER A 155 0.34 18.91 0.64
N LEU A 156 1.21 19.50 -0.19
CA LEU A 156 2.64 19.17 -0.29
C LEU A 156 3.47 20.45 -0.16
N ARG A 157 4.16 20.60 0.99
CA ARG A 157 4.95 21.82 1.31
C ARG A 157 6.45 21.62 1.16
N ASP A 158 6.89 20.49 0.66
CA ASP A 158 8.32 20.21 0.48
C ASP A 158 8.93 21.10 -0.61
N PRO A 159 9.98 21.89 -0.32
CA PRO A 159 10.58 22.80 -1.29
C PRO A 159 11.16 22.08 -2.51
N GLY A 160 11.68 20.85 -2.32
CA GLY A 160 12.23 20.04 -3.39
C GLY A 160 11.17 19.60 -4.39
N VAL A 161 10.00 19.18 -3.87
CA VAL A 161 8.84 18.82 -4.72
C VAL A 161 8.34 20.04 -5.50
N LEU A 162 8.19 21.18 -4.83
CA LEU A 162 7.70 22.41 -5.48
C LEU A 162 8.66 22.91 -6.55
N ALA A 163 9.96 22.88 -6.29
CA ALA A 163 10.97 23.26 -7.28
C ALA A 163 10.99 22.29 -8.50
N ALA A 164 10.82 21.00 -8.28
CA ALA A 164 10.75 20.00 -9.34
C ALA A 164 9.47 20.16 -10.19
N VAL A 165 8.34 20.49 -9.58
CA VAL A 165 7.10 20.83 -10.30
C VAL A 165 7.29 22.03 -11.19
N ASP A 166 7.92 23.10 -10.69
CA ASP A 166 8.22 24.30 -11.48
C ASP A 166 9.15 24.00 -12.69
N GLN A 167 10.14 23.15 -12.47
CA GLN A 167 11.03 22.72 -13.58
C GLN A 167 10.26 21.92 -14.62
N ALA A 168 9.40 20.98 -14.20
CA ALA A 168 8.58 20.19 -15.10
C ALA A 168 7.59 21.05 -15.91
N LEU A 169 6.96 22.06 -15.28
CA LEU A 169 6.09 23.03 -15.96
C LEU A 169 6.83 23.86 -17.03
N ARG A 170 8.13 24.13 -16.82
CA ARG A 170 8.99 24.81 -17.80
C ARG A 170 9.49 23.91 -18.93
N GLY A 171 9.08 22.63 -18.94
CA GLY A 171 9.44 21.68 -20.00
C GLY A 171 10.71 20.86 -19.73
N HIS A 172 11.24 20.87 -18.52
CA HIS A 172 12.27 19.92 -18.12
C HIS A 172 11.67 18.51 -18.01
N GLY A 173 12.48 17.48 -18.20
CA GLY A 173 12.04 16.09 -18.20
C GLY A 173 11.48 15.62 -16.85
N ALA A 174 11.06 14.36 -16.80
CA ALA A 174 10.60 13.74 -15.57
C ALA A 174 11.71 13.72 -14.50
N THR A 175 11.33 13.97 -13.24
CA THR A 175 12.23 14.01 -12.09
C THR A 175 11.71 13.08 -11.00
N GLN A 176 12.63 12.36 -10.34
CA GLN A 176 12.31 11.55 -9.17
C GLN A 176 13.04 12.10 -7.93
N LEU A 177 12.34 12.13 -6.80
CA LEU A 177 12.91 12.57 -5.52
C LEU A 177 12.26 11.80 -4.35
N ASN A 178 12.92 11.81 -3.20
CA ASN A 178 12.39 11.20 -2.00
C ASN A 178 11.77 12.29 -1.11
N LEU A 179 10.57 12.02 -0.62
CA LEU A 179 9.80 12.89 0.28
C LEU A 179 9.63 12.19 1.62
N HIS A 180 9.90 12.89 2.71
CA HIS A 180 9.60 12.43 4.06
C HIS A 180 8.45 13.24 4.63
N LEU A 181 7.33 12.58 4.89
CA LEU A 181 6.20 13.19 5.58
C LEU A 181 6.34 12.92 7.09
N PRO A 182 6.50 14.00 7.90
CA PRO A 182 6.55 13.86 9.35
C PRO A 182 5.19 13.42 9.89
N GLY A 183 5.19 12.53 10.86
CA GLY A 183 3.99 12.03 11.54
C GLY A 183 4.32 10.79 12.38
N PRO A 184 3.49 10.39 13.32
CA PRO A 184 3.57 9.09 13.97
C PRO A 184 2.68 8.04 13.25
N PRO A 185 3.24 7.08 12.48
CA PRO A 185 4.64 6.93 12.09
C PRO A 185 5.08 7.86 10.95
N SER A 186 6.38 8.23 10.92
CA SER A 186 6.98 8.94 9.78
C SER A 186 6.92 8.07 8.53
N ARG A 187 6.47 8.63 7.40
CA ARG A 187 6.30 7.94 6.13
C ARG A 187 7.25 8.51 5.08
N ALA A 188 7.85 7.64 4.29
CA ALA A 188 8.72 8.01 3.19
C ALA A 188 8.06 7.67 1.85
N PHE A 189 8.12 8.60 0.91
CA PHE A 189 7.56 8.44 -0.44
C PHE A 189 8.63 8.70 -1.50
N GLY A 190 8.67 7.86 -2.53
CA GLY A 190 9.27 8.22 -3.80
C GLY A 190 8.27 9.05 -4.59
N VAL A 191 8.64 10.26 -4.94
CA VAL A 191 7.80 11.17 -5.73
C VAL A 191 8.33 11.19 -7.16
N GLU A 192 7.48 10.85 -8.10
CA GLU A 192 7.74 10.95 -9.52
C GLU A 192 6.95 12.12 -10.09
N ILE A 193 7.63 13.03 -10.78
CA ILE A 193 7.07 14.26 -11.32
C ILE A 193 7.33 14.23 -12.82
N ALA A 194 6.26 14.12 -13.63
CA ALA A 194 6.34 14.04 -15.07
C ALA A 194 5.56 15.17 -15.75
N PRO A 195 6.17 15.91 -16.71
CA PRO A 195 5.45 16.90 -17.49
C PRO A 195 4.43 16.23 -18.41
N ILE A 196 3.21 16.75 -18.41
CA ILE A 196 2.12 16.32 -19.30
C ILE A 196 1.46 17.53 -19.96
N ARG A 197 0.55 17.30 -20.90
CA ARG A 197 -0.32 18.35 -21.44
C ARG A 197 -1.77 18.09 -21.11
N LEU A 198 -2.40 19.04 -20.45
CA LEU A 198 -3.81 19.02 -20.14
C LEU A 198 -4.53 20.08 -20.97
N ARG A 199 -5.42 19.68 -21.91
CA ARG A 199 -6.15 20.60 -22.80
C ARG A 199 -5.24 21.62 -23.50
N ALA A 200 -4.08 21.15 -24.01
CA ALA A 200 -3.03 21.94 -24.66
C ALA A 200 -2.25 22.93 -23.76
N ARG A 201 -2.49 22.94 -22.44
CA ARG A 201 -1.70 23.67 -21.45
C ARG A 201 -0.66 22.77 -20.81
N ALA A 202 0.42 23.37 -20.30
CA ALA A 202 1.41 22.65 -19.50
C ALA A 202 0.74 22.18 -18.19
N ALA A 203 1.00 20.95 -17.81
CA ALA A 203 0.57 20.38 -16.56
C ALA A 203 1.61 19.34 -16.11
N VAL A 204 1.51 18.90 -14.87
CA VAL A 204 2.42 17.93 -14.27
C VAL A 204 1.62 16.82 -13.62
N LEU A 205 2.02 15.58 -13.89
CA LEU A 205 1.57 14.42 -13.17
C LEU A 205 2.54 14.15 -12.01
N ILE A 206 2.02 14.03 -10.80
CA ILE A 206 2.78 13.69 -9.59
C ILE A 206 2.27 12.34 -9.09
N GLY A 207 3.15 11.35 -9.04
CA GLY A 207 2.91 10.07 -8.43
C GLY A 207 3.68 9.95 -7.10
N LEU A 208 3.04 9.44 -6.05
CA LEU A 208 3.69 9.20 -4.76
C LEU A 208 3.65 7.69 -4.46
N ARG A 209 4.80 7.06 -4.41
CA ARG A 209 4.94 5.66 -4.04
C ARG A 209 5.47 5.53 -2.63
N GLU A 210 4.76 4.84 -1.75
CA GLU A 210 5.24 4.66 -0.39
C GLU A 210 6.46 3.73 -0.36
N LEU A 211 7.55 4.22 0.20
CA LEU A 211 8.84 3.52 0.34
C LEU A 211 9.20 3.24 1.80
N THR A 212 8.29 3.52 2.75
CA THR A 212 8.57 3.44 4.19
C THR A 212 9.13 2.08 4.59
N GLU A 213 8.45 1.00 4.18
CA GLU A 213 8.86 -0.36 4.51
C GLU A 213 10.19 -0.74 3.84
N GLN A 214 10.37 -0.41 2.57
CA GLN A 214 11.60 -0.70 1.82
C GLN A 214 12.81 -0.02 2.44
N LEU A 215 12.70 1.29 2.72
CA LEU A 215 13.78 2.06 3.35
C LEU A 215 14.05 1.60 4.79
N MET A 216 13.03 1.16 5.51
CA MET A 216 13.21 0.60 6.84
C MET A 216 13.98 -0.72 6.79
N ILE A 217 13.67 -1.60 5.84
CA ILE A 217 14.38 -2.87 5.63
C ILE A 217 15.83 -2.60 5.23
N GLU A 218 16.09 -1.66 4.31
CA GLU A 218 17.46 -1.29 3.89
C GLU A 218 18.28 -0.72 5.05
N ARG A 219 17.69 0.18 5.84
CA ARG A 219 18.33 0.71 7.05
C ARG A 219 18.66 -0.39 8.06
N MET A 220 17.69 -1.26 8.35
CA MET A 220 17.91 -2.39 9.26
C MET A 220 19.03 -3.30 8.77
N ARG A 221 19.14 -3.53 7.45
CA ARG A 221 20.23 -4.31 6.86
C ARG A 221 21.57 -3.60 6.97
N SER A 222 21.63 -2.31 6.69
CA SER A 222 22.84 -1.49 6.82
C SER A 222 23.33 -1.45 8.27
N ASP A 223 22.43 -1.19 9.22
CA ASP A 223 22.74 -1.15 10.65
C ASP A 223 23.20 -2.52 11.16
N PHE A 224 22.62 -3.60 10.64
CA PHE A 224 23.05 -4.96 10.95
C PHE A 224 24.50 -5.22 10.55
N VAL A 225 24.89 -4.88 9.31
CA VAL A 225 26.25 -5.06 8.81
C VAL A 225 27.25 -4.18 9.59
N ALA A 226 26.88 -2.93 9.86
CA ALA A 226 27.70 -2.01 10.63
C ALA A 226 27.94 -2.52 12.05
N ASN A 227 26.89 -2.92 12.76
CA ASN A 227 26.95 -3.43 14.12
C ASN A 227 27.71 -4.76 14.20
N ALA A 228 27.49 -5.70 13.26
CA ALA A 228 28.24 -6.95 13.18
C ALA A 228 29.75 -6.68 13.01
N SER A 229 30.11 -5.75 12.13
CA SER A 229 31.50 -5.35 11.91
C SER A 229 32.15 -4.75 13.17
N HIS A 230 31.40 -3.92 13.90
CA HIS A 230 31.85 -3.35 15.16
C HIS A 230 32.05 -4.40 16.27
N GLU A 231 31.06 -5.30 16.43
CA GLU A 231 31.12 -6.36 17.44
C GLU A 231 32.17 -7.43 17.14
N LEU A 232 32.61 -7.59 15.89
CA LEU A 232 33.74 -8.45 15.51
C LEU A 232 35.09 -7.73 15.64
N ARG A 233 35.20 -6.44 15.32
CA ARG A 233 36.45 -5.69 15.34
C ARG A 233 37.00 -5.53 16.75
N THR A 234 36.16 -5.27 17.73
CA THR A 234 36.59 -5.05 19.14
C THR A 234 37.32 -6.25 19.74
N PRO A 235 36.76 -7.50 19.73
CA PRO A 235 37.44 -8.66 20.24
C PRO A 235 38.75 -8.99 19.45
N LEU A 236 38.70 -8.79 18.13
CA LEU A 236 39.89 -9.03 17.28
C LEU A 236 41.04 -8.11 17.65
N ALA A 237 40.78 -6.83 17.88
CA ALA A 237 41.79 -5.88 18.35
C ALA A 237 42.33 -6.26 19.74
N ALA A 238 41.46 -6.71 20.66
CA ALA A 238 41.90 -7.19 21.96
C ALA A 238 42.78 -8.44 21.87
N LEU A 239 42.40 -9.42 21.02
CA LEU A 239 43.22 -10.62 20.78
C LEU A 239 44.59 -10.25 20.22
N SER A 240 44.65 -9.33 19.23
CA SER A 240 45.90 -8.87 18.66
C SER A 240 46.81 -8.21 19.72
N GLY A 241 46.26 -7.34 20.58
CA GLY A 241 47.00 -6.71 21.66
C GLY A 241 47.53 -7.70 22.72
N PHE A 242 46.73 -8.74 23.06
CA PHE A 242 47.18 -9.79 23.95
C PHE A 242 48.32 -10.63 23.34
N ILE A 243 48.23 -10.94 22.03
CA ILE A 243 49.33 -11.64 21.32
C ILE A 243 50.61 -10.81 21.33
N GLU A 244 50.52 -9.51 21.03
CA GLU A 244 51.67 -8.61 21.08
C GLU A 244 52.28 -8.54 22.48
N THR A 245 51.44 -8.45 23.52
CA THR A 245 51.89 -8.42 24.92
C THR A 245 52.59 -9.72 25.32
N LEU A 246 52.04 -10.87 24.90
CA LEU A 246 52.65 -12.19 25.16
C LEU A 246 53.95 -12.43 24.36
N ALA A 247 54.05 -11.83 23.16
CA ALA A 247 55.27 -11.91 22.35
C ALA A 247 56.37 -10.98 22.83
N GLY A 248 56.06 -9.96 23.63
CA GLY A 248 56.94 -8.92 24.13
C GLY A 248 57.02 -8.85 25.68
N PRO A 249 56.39 -7.84 26.30
CA PRO A 249 56.55 -7.53 27.72
C PRO A 249 56.21 -8.66 28.70
N ALA A 250 55.24 -9.51 28.37
CA ALA A 250 54.78 -10.62 29.23
C ALA A 250 55.34 -11.99 28.83
N ARG A 251 56.37 -12.03 27.98
CA ARG A 251 56.92 -13.28 27.45
C ARG A 251 57.41 -14.24 28.53
N ASP A 252 58.07 -13.69 29.55
CA ASP A 252 58.69 -14.47 30.61
C ASP A 252 57.89 -14.44 31.93
N ASP A 253 56.63 -13.94 31.92
CA ASP A 253 55.74 -13.92 33.04
C ASP A 253 54.66 -15.04 32.93
N PRO A 254 54.83 -16.15 33.67
CA PRO A 254 53.91 -17.29 33.59
C PRO A 254 52.47 -16.96 34.03
N GLU A 255 52.31 -16.08 35.04
CA GLU A 255 50.98 -15.71 35.56
C GLU A 255 50.25 -14.80 34.58
N ALA A 256 50.94 -13.80 34.02
CA ALA A 256 50.37 -12.96 33.00
C ALA A 256 49.97 -13.77 31.77
N ARG A 257 50.82 -14.73 31.34
CA ARG A 257 50.53 -15.65 30.22
C ARG A 257 49.26 -16.45 30.48
N ALA A 258 49.11 -17.06 31.65
CA ALA A 258 47.93 -17.85 31.99
C ALA A 258 46.65 -16.97 31.97
N ARG A 259 46.73 -15.76 32.53
CA ARG A 259 45.60 -14.79 32.52
C ARG A 259 45.23 -14.39 31.09
N PHE A 260 46.20 -13.99 30.27
CA PHE A 260 45.94 -13.56 28.88
C PHE A 260 45.38 -14.70 28.01
N LEU A 261 45.95 -15.91 28.09
CA LEU A 261 45.45 -17.08 27.37
C LEU A 261 44.02 -17.41 27.75
N LYS A 262 43.66 -17.33 29.03
CA LYS A 262 42.25 -17.52 29.49
C LYS A 262 41.32 -16.46 28.90
N THR A 263 41.76 -15.20 28.90
CA THR A 263 40.95 -14.10 28.33
C THR A 263 40.80 -14.24 26.81
N MET A 264 41.90 -14.60 26.12
CA MET A 264 41.87 -14.85 24.67
C MET A 264 40.93 -16.01 24.30
N SER A 265 40.97 -17.10 25.06
CA SER A 265 40.06 -18.24 24.86
C SER A 265 38.61 -17.85 25.05
N ALA A 266 38.29 -17.06 26.07
CA ALA A 266 36.95 -16.56 26.32
C ALA A 266 36.44 -15.63 25.17
N GLU A 267 37.33 -14.77 24.67
CA GLU A 267 37.00 -13.84 23.58
C GLU A 267 36.85 -14.57 22.23
N ALA A 268 37.67 -15.57 21.93
CA ALA A 268 37.51 -16.43 20.76
C ALA A 268 36.19 -17.20 20.79
N ALA A 269 35.86 -17.82 21.93
CA ALA A 269 34.58 -18.49 22.11
C ALA A 269 33.35 -17.55 21.97
N ARG A 270 33.52 -16.28 22.40
CA ARG A 270 32.49 -15.24 22.18
C ARG A 270 32.35 -14.90 20.70
N MET A 271 33.46 -14.77 19.97
CA MET A 271 33.44 -14.50 18.52
C MET A 271 32.75 -15.64 17.77
N THR A 272 33.05 -16.90 18.09
CA THR A 272 32.41 -18.07 17.50
C THR A 272 30.88 -18.00 17.68
N ARG A 273 30.42 -17.79 18.91
CA ARG A 273 28.98 -17.63 19.18
C ARG A 273 28.34 -16.48 18.41
N LEU A 274 29.05 -15.35 18.27
CA LEU A 274 28.54 -14.22 17.49
C LEU A 274 28.38 -14.58 16.01
N VAL A 275 29.35 -15.28 15.42
CA VAL A 275 29.30 -15.76 14.03
C VAL A 275 28.15 -16.75 13.84
N ASP A 276 28.01 -17.71 14.78
CA ASP A 276 26.93 -18.70 14.72
C ASP A 276 25.55 -18.04 14.81
N ASP A 277 25.38 -17.06 15.71
CA ASP A 277 24.15 -16.27 15.84
C ASP A 277 23.83 -15.48 14.55
N LEU A 278 24.84 -14.88 13.90
CA LEU A 278 24.71 -14.16 12.64
C LEU A 278 24.28 -15.09 11.50
N LEU A 279 24.90 -16.27 11.40
CA LEU A 279 24.58 -17.27 10.39
C LEU A 279 23.16 -17.85 10.62
N ALA A 280 22.79 -18.13 11.87
CA ALA A 280 21.48 -18.60 12.23
C ALA A 280 20.41 -17.58 11.86
N LEU A 281 20.60 -16.31 12.24
CA LEU A 281 19.68 -15.22 11.90
C LEU A 281 19.52 -15.08 10.38
N SER A 282 20.63 -15.09 9.63
CA SER A 282 20.62 -15.01 8.17
C SER A 282 19.83 -16.18 7.53
N ARG A 283 20.00 -17.41 8.03
CA ARG A 283 19.26 -18.60 7.53
C ARG A 283 17.77 -18.48 7.83
N ILE A 284 17.39 -18.03 9.02
CA ILE A 284 15.99 -17.88 9.44
C ILE A 284 15.32 -16.81 8.59
N GLU A 285 15.97 -15.68 8.35
CA GLU A 285 15.46 -14.60 7.49
C GLU A 285 15.28 -15.06 6.04
N ALA A 286 16.24 -15.79 5.48
CA ALA A 286 16.14 -16.33 4.12
C ALA A 286 14.97 -17.33 3.96
N SER A 287 14.60 -18.03 5.03
CA SER A 287 13.52 -19.03 5.05
C SER A 287 12.21 -18.53 5.69
N GLU A 288 12.08 -17.25 5.98
CA GLU A 288 10.92 -16.68 6.71
C GLU A 288 9.58 -16.95 5.99
N HIS A 289 9.59 -17.04 4.67
CA HIS A 289 8.39 -17.33 3.87
C HIS A 289 8.05 -18.82 3.75
N GLN A 290 8.94 -19.71 4.18
CA GLN A 290 8.74 -21.16 4.13
C GLN A 290 8.30 -21.63 5.51
N LEU A 291 7.03 -21.96 5.64
CA LEU A 291 6.48 -22.47 6.90
C LEU A 291 7.05 -23.87 7.19
N PRO A 292 7.55 -24.12 8.42
CA PRO A 292 7.95 -25.44 8.80
C PRO A 292 6.72 -26.34 8.95
N SER A 293 6.86 -27.62 8.55
CA SER A 293 5.75 -28.60 8.51
C SER A 293 6.03 -29.87 9.28
N GLU A 294 7.22 -30.01 9.88
CA GLU A 294 7.55 -31.19 10.67
C GLU A 294 6.76 -31.19 12.00
N ARG A 295 6.37 -32.37 12.45
CA ARG A 295 5.74 -32.53 13.76
C ARG A 295 6.79 -32.59 14.84
N VAL A 296 6.83 -31.61 15.70
CA VAL A 296 7.84 -31.51 16.75
C VAL A 296 7.19 -31.72 18.12
N ASP A 297 7.81 -32.58 18.90
CA ASP A 297 7.52 -32.78 20.33
C ASP A 297 8.27 -31.70 21.13
N MET A 298 7.51 -30.77 21.72
CA MET A 298 8.06 -29.68 22.49
C MET A 298 8.68 -30.11 23.82
N ILE A 299 8.16 -31.18 24.41
CA ILE A 299 8.71 -31.71 25.67
C ILE A 299 10.11 -32.27 25.42
N ALA A 300 10.27 -33.08 24.39
CA ALA A 300 11.58 -33.63 24.03
C ALA A 300 12.61 -32.50 23.72
N CYS A 301 12.17 -31.38 23.10
CA CYS A 301 13.03 -30.21 22.92
C CYS A 301 13.41 -29.55 24.24
N LEU A 302 12.44 -29.37 25.16
CA LEU A 302 12.67 -28.76 26.46
C LEU A 302 13.63 -29.60 27.33
N GLU A 303 13.46 -30.92 27.36
CA GLU A 303 14.36 -31.84 28.07
C GLU A 303 15.77 -31.75 27.50
N THR A 304 15.91 -31.83 26.17
CA THR A 304 17.22 -31.73 25.50
C THR A 304 17.95 -30.44 25.91
N VAL A 305 17.24 -29.30 25.90
CA VAL A 305 17.84 -27.98 26.19
C VAL A 305 18.12 -27.85 27.69
N ALA A 306 17.19 -28.26 28.55
CA ALA A 306 17.37 -28.17 29.98
C ALA A 306 18.55 -29.03 30.47
N ASP A 307 18.72 -30.26 29.94
CA ASP A 307 19.84 -31.11 30.24
C ASP A 307 21.18 -30.56 29.73
N THR A 308 21.16 -29.99 28.53
CA THR A 308 22.36 -29.34 27.93
C THR A 308 22.82 -28.13 28.73
N LEU A 309 21.88 -27.35 29.26
CA LEU A 309 22.19 -26.15 30.05
C LEU A 309 22.37 -26.40 31.57
N GLN A 310 22.03 -27.59 32.08
CA GLN A 310 22.18 -27.92 33.49
C GLN A 310 23.60 -27.67 34.04
N PRO A 311 24.70 -28.16 33.39
CA PRO A 311 26.06 -27.89 33.89
C PRO A 311 26.41 -26.40 33.95
N TYR A 312 25.85 -25.62 33.01
CA TYR A 312 26.06 -24.18 33.02
C TYR A 312 25.28 -23.50 34.16
N ALA A 313 24.04 -23.91 34.41
CA ALA A 313 23.24 -23.42 35.53
C ALA A 313 23.93 -23.75 36.86
N ASP A 314 24.42 -25.01 37.04
CA ASP A 314 25.13 -25.46 38.22
C ASP A 314 26.40 -24.63 38.48
N SER A 315 27.16 -24.33 37.43
CA SER A 315 28.37 -23.47 37.52
C SER A 315 28.07 -22.06 38.05
N ARG A 316 26.84 -21.62 37.92
CA ARG A 316 26.34 -20.31 38.40
C ARG A 316 25.50 -20.41 39.69
N ASN A 317 25.35 -21.59 40.24
CA ASN A 317 24.45 -21.88 41.37
C ASN A 317 22.99 -21.48 41.07
N VAL A 318 22.51 -21.67 39.83
CA VAL A 318 21.13 -21.40 39.38
C VAL A 318 20.36 -22.72 39.37
N VAL A 319 19.20 -22.76 40.01
CA VAL A 319 18.30 -23.91 40.02
C VAL A 319 17.33 -23.80 38.85
N LEU A 320 17.29 -24.82 37.95
CA LEU A 320 16.30 -24.93 36.88
C LEU A 320 15.07 -25.65 37.41
N GLU A 321 13.95 -24.94 37.53
CA GLU A 321 12.66 -25.53 37.93
C GLU A 321 11.87 -25.91 36.67
N ARG A 322 11.70 -27.23 36.46
CA ARG A 322 11.00 -27.78 35.28
C ARG A 322 9.54 -27.98 35.58
N ARG A 323 8.62 -27.36 34.82
CA ARG A 323 7.17 -27.37 35.04
C ARG A 323 6.43 -27.61 33.72
N TRP A 324 6.35 -28.86 33.26
CA TRP A 324 5.59 -29.25 32.08
C TRP A 324 4.90 -30.61 32.28
N PRO A 325 3.78 -30.88 31.56
CA PRO A 325 3.05 -32.16 31.64
C PRO A 325 3.82 -33.26 30.93
N GLU A 326 3.40 -34.53 31.15
CA GLU A 326 4.01 -35.69 30.48
C GLU A 326 3.80 -35.69 28.95
N ALA A 327 2.72 -35.05 28.45
CA ALA A 327 2.42 -34.99 27.03
C ALA A 327 1.82 -33.61 26.60
N LEU A 328 2.20 -33.16 25.45
CA LEU A 328 1.65 -31.98 24.78
C LEU A 328 1.27 -32.31 23.34
N PRO A 329 0.32 -31.58 22.73
CA PRO A 329 0.09 -31.68 21.29
C PRO A 329 1.36 -31.35 20.54
N ALA A 330 1.65 -32.12 19.48
CA ALA A 330 2.74 -31.77 18.57
C ALA A 330 2.47 -30.43 17.92
N ILE A 331 3.53 -29.68 17.62
CA ILE A 331 3.46 -28.45 16.87
C ILE A 331 4.11 -28.62 15.49
N ALA A 332 3.60 -27.91 14.51
CA ALA A 332 4.26 -27.83 13.21
C ALA A 332 5.48 -26.89 13.37
N GLY A 333 6.69 -27.42 13.20
CA GLY A 333 7.90 -26.68 13.51
C GLY A 333 9.16 -27.23 12.86
N ASP A 334 10.23 -26.47 13.00
CA ASP A 334 11.61 -26.87 12.70
C ASP A 334 12.29 -27.16 14.05
N ARG A 335 12.63 -28.45 14.30
CA ARG A 335 13.13 -28.90 15.58
C ARG A 335 14.39 -28.15 16.03
N ASP A 336 15.32 -27.89 15.11
CA ASP A 336 16.57 -27.23 15.45
C ASP A 336 16.36 -25.75 15.81
N GLN A 337 15.45 -25.07 15.12
CA GLN A 337 15.08 -23.72 15.44
C GLN A 337 14.34 -23.61 16.78
N LEU A 338 13.47 -24.57 17.11
CA LEU A 338 12.79 -24.60 18.40
C LEU A 338 13.75 -24.88 19.55
N ILE A 339 14.74 -25.77 19.37
CA ILE A 339 15.85 -25.96 20.30
C ILE A 339 16.64 -24.65 20.47
N GLN A 340 16.97 -23.95 19.39
CA GLN A 340 17.66 -22.67 19.45
C GLN A 340 16.85 -21.58 20.17
N LEU A 341 15.54 -21.52 19.94
CA LEU A 341 14.63 -20.63 20.66
C LEU A 341 14.70 -20.87 22.16
N LEU A 342 14.51 -22.14 22.58
CA LEU A 342 14.54 -22.53 23.99
C LEU A 342 15.91 -22.27 24.62
N THR A 343 17.00 -22.60 23.91
CA THR A 343 18.36 -22.33 24.36
C THR A 343 18.57 -20.83 24.61
N ASN A 344 18.14 -19.97 23.69
CA ASN A 344 18.29 -18.52 23.85
C ASN A 344 17.48 -17.98 25.03
N LEU A 345 16.27 -18.49 25.26
CA LEU A 345 15.45 -18.04 26.38
C LEU A 345 16.03 -18.49 27.73
N ILE A 346 16.40 -19.77 27.86
CA ILE A 346 16.89 -20.34 29.09
C ILE A 346 18.30 -19.84 29.42
N ASP A 347 19.21 -19.74 28.44
CA ASP A 347 20.53 -19.17 28.61
C ASP A 347 20.47 -17.70 29.08
N ASN A 348 19.55 -16.90 28.51
CA ASN A 348 19.33 -15.53 28.97
C ASN A 348 18.85 -15.51 30.45
N ALA A 349 17.92 -16.35 30.83
CA ALA A 349 17.42 -16.43 32.21
C ALA A 349 18.53 -16.83 33.19
N ILE A 350 19.41 -17.78 32.82
CA ILE A 350 20.55 -18.17 33.65
C ILE A 350 21.57 -17.03 33.77
N LYS A 351 21.83 -16.32 32.68
CA LYS A 351 22.82 -15.21 32.60
C LYS A 351 22.37 -14.01 33.45
N TYR A 352 21.13 -13.65 33.35
CA TYR A 352 20.60 -12.39 33.90
C TYR A 352 19.80 -12.60 35.19
N GLY A 353 19.35 -13.83 35.48
CA GLY A 353 18.59 -14.17 36.69
C GLY A 353 19.33 -14.05 38.03
N GLY A 354 20.66 -13.78 37.98
CA GLY A 354 21.49 -13.61 39.15
C GLY A 354 22.09 -14.92 39.70
N ALA A 355 23.28 -14.85 40.31
CA ALA A 355 23.93 -16.00 40.94
C ALA A 355 23.13 -16.48 42.18
N GLY A 356 22.90 -17.81 42.29
CA GLY A 356 22.12 -18.40 43.34
C GLY A 356 20.58 -18.27 43.15
N GLY A 357 20.15 -17.81 41.96
CA GLY A 357 18.74 -17.61 41.62
C GLY A 357 18.03 -18.90 41.19
N ARG A 358 16.76 -18.73 40.85
CA ARG A 358 15.92 -19.79 40.28
C ARG A 358 15.48 -19.34 38.88
N VAL A 359 15.42 -20.30 37.97
CA VAL A 359 14.86 -20.11 36.63
C VAL A 359 13.70 -21.08 36.46
N GLY A 360 12.50 -20.58 36.40
CA GLY A 360 11.29 -21.36 36.14
C GLY A 360 11.11 -21.57 34.62
N ILE A 361 10.97 -22.82 34.20
CA ILE A 361 10.69 -23.19 32.83
C ILE A 361 9.38 -23.93 32.81
N GLY A 362 8.34 -23.31 32.20
CA GLY A 362 7.00 -23.88 32.12
C GLY A 362 6.60 -24.12 30.67
N CYS A 363 5.82 -25.20 30.46
CA CYS A 363 5.18 -25.42 29.16
C CYS A 363 3.79 -26.02 29.36
N GLU A 364 2.80 -25.53 28.65
CA GLU A 364 1.43 -26.04 28.72
C GLU A 364 0.67 -25.86 27.40
N HIS A 365 -0.37 -26.62 27.21
CA HIS A 365 -1.33 -26.47 26.13
C HIS A 365 -2.48 -25.58 26.58
N LEU A 366 -2.77 -24.56 25.76
CA LEU A 366 -3.91 -23.67 25.93
C LEU A 366 -4.95 -23.97 24.85
N ALA A 367 -6.18 -24.31 25.25
CA ALA A 367 -7.29 -24.47 24.29
C ALA A 367 -7.62 -23.13 23.58
N ALA A 368 -7.41 -22.01 24.28
CA ALA A 368 -7.54 -20.66 23.76
C ALA A 368 -6.45 -19.76 24.37
N ALA A 369 -5.58 -19.23 23.56
CA ALA A 369 -4.54 -18.31 24.00
C ALA A 369 -5.14 -16.98 24.50
N PRO A 370 -4.55 -16.34 25.54
CA PRO A 370 -5.04 -15.09 26.11
C PRO A 370 -4.88 -13.91 25.11
N HIS A 371 -5.57 -12.80 25.39
CA HIS A 371 -5.49 -11.58 24.55
C HIS A 371 -4.07 -11.04 24.32
N GLY A 372 -3.13 -11.29 25.24
CA GLY A 372 -1.71 -10.94 25.11
C GLY A 372 -0.90 -11.82 24.16
N ALA A 373 -1.48 -12.88 23.58
CA ALA A 373 -0.82 -13.78 22.63
C ALA A 373 -0.83 -13.26 21.18
N GLY A 374 -1.13 -11.99 20.95
CA GLY A 374 -1.13 -11.35 19.63
C GLY A 374 -2.04 -12.06 18.63
N PRO A 375 -1.53 -12.46 17.44
CA PRO A 375 -2.36 -13.11 16.40
C PRO A 375 -2.94 -14.48 16.80
N LEU A 376 -2.43 -15.09 17.87
CA LEU A 376 -2.91 -16.38 18.39
C LEU A 376 -4.03 -16.25 19.43
N SER A 377 -4.41 -15.03 19.83
CA SER A 377 -5.49 -14.81 20.80
C SER A 377 -6.75 -15.59 20.44
N GLY A 378 -7.27 -16.35 21.41
CA GLY A 378 -8.45 -17.22 21.23
C GLY A 378 -8.22 -18.50 20.44
N ARG A 379 -6.99 -18.83 20.05
CA ARG A 379 -6.66 -20.06 19.30
C ARG A 379 -5.93 -21.07 20.15
N PRO A 380 -6.05 -22.39 19.86
CA PRO A 380 -5.24 -23.41 20.50
C PRO A 380 -3.75 -23.15 20.30
N SER A 381 -2.99 -23.23 21.37
CA SER A 381 -1.56 -22.93 21.33
C SER A 381 -0.78 -23.68 22.43
N VAL A 382 0.51 -23.89 22.17
CA VAL A 382 1.47 -24.30 23.18
C VAL A 382 2.14 -23.04 23.72
N ARG A 383 2.09 -22.84 25.02
CA ARG A 383 2.72 -21.73 25.73
C ARG A 383 3.98 -22.23 26.42
N VAL A 384 5.11 -21.62 26.12
CA VAL A 384 6.38 -21.82 26.85
C VAL A 384 6.67 -20.56 27.65
N VAL A 385 6.95 -20.71 28.92
CA VAL A 385 7.26 -19.60 29.83
C VAL A 385 8.63 -19.83 30.43
N VAL A 386 9.49 -18.83 30.39
CA VAL A 386 10.78 -18.80 31.05
C VAL A 386 10.78 -17.59 31.99
N GLU A 387 10.97 -17.86 33.29
CA GLU A 387 10.89 -16.87 34.37
C GLU A 387 12.23 -16.80 35.09
N ASP A 388 12.79 -15.63 35.25
CA ASP A 388 13.95 -15.34 36.07
C ASP A 388 13.62 -14.33 37.18
N HIS A 389 14.42 -14.35 38.25
CA HIS A 389 14.31 -13.44 39.38
C HIS A 389 15.49 -12.46 39.42
N GLY A 390 15.95 -12.04 38.26
CA GLY A 390 17.04 -11.10 38.13
C GLY A 390 16.68 -9.62 38.38
N PRO A 391 17.50 -8.68 37.96
CA PRO A 391 17.29 -7.25 38.19
C PRO A 391 16.10 -6.68 37.40
N GLY A 392 15.50 -7.44 36.50
CA GLY A 392 14.44 -6.96 35.62
C GLY A 392 14.90 -5.96 34.57
N ILE A 393 13.95 -5.49 33.77
CA ILE A 393 14.15 -4.59 32.64
C ILE A 393 13.24 -3.37 32.78
N ALA A 394 13.79 -2.17 32.63
CA ALA A 394 13.00 -0.94 32.67
C ALA A 394 12.01 -0.88 31.50
N ARG A 395 10.80 -0.33 31.75
CA ARG A 395 9.72 -0.26 30.75
C ARG A 395 10.12 0.37 29.42
N GLU A 396 11.00 1.37 29.46
CA GLU A 396 11.51 2.09 28.28
C GLU A 396 12.35 1.20 27.34
N HIS A 397 12.96 0.12 27.89
CA HIS A 397 13.80 -0.81 27.12
C HIS A 397 13.00 -1.99 26.56
N LEU A 398 11.83 -2.33 27.14
CA LEU A 398 11.03 -3.51 26.73
C LEU A 398 10.71 -3.55 25.23
N PRO A 399 10.32 -2.44 24.55
CA PRO A 399 10.08 -2.47 23.11
C PRO A 399 11.31 -2.80 22.28
N ARG A 400 12.50 -2.55 22.82
CA ARG A 400 13.78 -2.62 22.11
C ARG A 400 14.57 -3.89 22.39
N VAL A 401 14.27 -4.66 23.43
CA VAL A 401 15.06 -5.85 23.81
C VAL A 401 15.06 -6.96 22.73
N THR A 402 14.17 -6.91 21.77
CA THR A 402 14.15 -7.79 20.60
C THR A 402 14.83 -7.20 19.36
N GLU A 403 15.37 -5.97 19.44
CA GLU A 403 16.19 -5.38 18.38
C GLU A 403 17.54 -6.06 18.31
N ARG A 404 18.12 -6.17 17.13
CA ARG A 404 19.44 -6.78 16.91
C ARG A 404 20.52 -5.96 17.60
N PHE A 405 21.45 -6.62 18.32
CA PHE A 405 22.55 -6.02 19.08
C PHE A 405 22.13 -5.12 20.25
N PHE A 406 20.84 -5.03 20.55
CA PHE A 406 20.39 -4.22 21.68
C PHE A 406 20.78 -4.87 23.00
N ARG A 407 21.25 -4.07 23.93
CA ARG A 407 21.62 -4.46 25.30
C ARG A 407 21.27 -3.35 26.27
N VAL A 408 20.59 -3.69 27.36
CA VAL A 408 20.25 -2.72 28.42
C VAL A 408 21.50 -2.18 29.07
N ASP A 409 22.47 -3.09 29.41
CA ASP A 409 23.80 -2.74 29.91
C ASP A 409 24.87 -3.42 29.03
N PRO A 410 25.53 -2.65 28.14
CA PRO A 410 26.54 -3.20 27.24
C PRO A 410 27.76 -3.76 27.97
N ALA A 411 28.17 -3.19 29.11
CA ALA A 411 29.33 -3.62 29.86
C ALA A 411 29.10 -4.96 30.56
N ARG A 412 28.01 -5.05 31.32
CA ARG A 412 27.59 -6.28 32.00
C ARG A 412 27.30 -7.41 31.02
N SER A 413 26.63 -7.11 29.91
CA SER A 413 26.29 -8.10 28.88
C SER A 413 27.55 -8.67 28.22
N ARG A 414 28.58 -7.84 27.96
CA ARG A 414 29.87 -8.32 27.44
C ARG A 414 30.58 -9.28 28.41
N GLN A 415 30.59 -8.96 29.68
CA GLN A 415 31.18 -9.85 30.73
C GLN A 415 30.48 -11.20 30.80
N LEU A 416 29.15 -11.22 30.58
CA LEU A 416 28.32 -12.44 30.55
C LEU A 416 28.35 -13.17 29.19
N GLY A 417 29.10 -12.65 28.21
CA GLY A 417 29.23 -13.25 26.87
C GLY A 417 27.98 -13.11 26.02
N GLY A 418 27.13 -12.12 26.28
CA GLY A 418 25.94 -11.84 25.48
C GLY A 418 26.31 -11.23 24.12
N THR A 419 25.65 -11.67 23.04
CA THR A 419 25.83 -11.14 21.68
C THR A 419 24.83 -10.01 21.38
N GLY A 420 23.70 -9.94 22.07
CA GLY A 420 22.59 -9.04 21.77
C GLY A 420 21.74 -9.52 20.58
N LEU A 421 21.91 -10.76 20.14
CA LEU A 421 21.17 -11.36 19.02
C LEU A 421 20.14 -12.38 19.48
N GLY A 422 20.29 -13.00 20.68
CA GLY A 422 19.46 -14.11 21.13
C GLY A 422 17.95 -13.83 21.08
N LEU A 423 17.47 -12.70 21.66
CA LEU A 423 16.04 -12.35 21.61
C LEU A 423 15.57 -11.94 20.21
N ALA A 424 16.42 -11.39 19.37
CA ALA A 424 16.10 -11.14 17.95
C ALA A 424 15.93 -12.47 17.21
N ILE A 425 16.79 -13.46 17.44
CA ILE A 425 16.66 -14.82 16.89
C ILE A 425 15.35 -15.46 17.35
N VAL A 426 15.02 -15.39 18.64
CA VAL A 426 13.74 -15.88 19.21
C VAL A 426 12.55 -15.26 18.47
N LYS A 427 12.55 -13.95 18.27
CA LYS A 427 11.48 -13.24 17.56
C LYS A 427 11.32 -13.72 16.11
N HIS A 428 12.41 -13.89 15.38
CA HIS A 428 12.37 -14.36 13.99
C HIS A 428 11.94 -15.83 13.90
N ILE A 429 12.39 -16.72 14.81
CA ILE A 429 11.92 -18.10 14.88
C ILE A 429 10.42 -18.14 15.13
N LEU A 430 9.92 -17.39 16.12
CA LEU A 430 8.48 -17.35 16.43
C LEU A 430 7.69 -16.82 15.23
N ARG A 431 8.16 -15.77 14.56
CA ARG A 431 7.49 -15.23 13.36
C ARG A 431 7.37 -16.27 12.26
N ARG A 432 8.46 -17.02 11.97
CA ARG A 432 8.44 -18.11 10.99
C ARG A 432 7.47 -19.24 11.38
N HIS A 433 7.32 -19.51 12.67
CA HIS A 433 6.38 -20.50 13.24
C HIS A 433 4.98 -19.94 13.48
N ARG A 434 4.64 -18.72 12.99
CA ARG A 434 3.39 -18.01 13.28
C ARG A 434 3.08 -17.86 14.77
N GLY A 435 4.13 -17.88 15.58
CA GLY A 435 4.08 -17.70 17.01
C GLY A 435 4.09 -16.24 17.44
N HIS A 436 4.05 -16.02 18.74
CA HIS A 436 4.11 -14.70 19.35
C HIS A 436 5.00 -14.70 20.58
N LEU A 437 5.72 -13.58 20.81
CA LEU A 437 6.57 -13.36 21.96
C LEU A 437 5.97 -12.29 22.87
N ALA A 438 5.77 -12.60 24.12
CA ALA A 438 5.40 -11.64 25.15
C ALA A 438 6.49 -11.55 26.20
N ILE A 439 6.86 -10.34 26.63
CA ILE A 439 7.89 -10.10 27.64
C ILE A 439 7.26 -9.21 28.73
N ALA A 440 7.27 -9.70 29.94
CA ALA A 440 6.86 -8.96 31.13
C ALA A 440 8.05 -8.84 32.07
N SER A 441 8.39 -7.64 32.53
CA SER A 441 9.51 -7.40 33.43
C SER A 441 9.27 -6.16 34.27
N GLU A 442 9.72 -6.22 35.51
CA GLU A 442 9.72 -5.11 36.43
C GLU A 442 11.08 -5.03 37.14
N LEU A 443 11.62 -3.82 37.27
CA LEU A 443 12.90 -3.61 37.94
C LEU A 443 12.90 -4.17 39.36
N GLY A 444 13.89 -5.01 39.68
CA GLY A 444 14.03 -5.66 40.98
C GLY A 444 13.22 -6.94 41.15
N HIS A 445 12.31 -7.30 40.22
CA HIS A 445 11.41 -8.47 40.36
C HIS A 445 11.69 -9.57 39.32
N GLY A 446 12.58 -9.33 38.33
CA GLY A 446 12.96 -10.29 37.30
C GLY A 446 12.22 -10.10 35.96
N THR A 447 12.30 -11.15 35.15
CA THR A 447 11.71 -11.13 33.80
C THR A 447 11.00 -12.43 33.49
N THR A 448 9.80 -12.33 32.93
CA THR A 448 9.03 -13.46 32.41
C THR A 448 8.96 -13.30 30.87
N VAL A 449 9.50 -14.27 30.16
CA VAL A 449 9.42 -14.35 28.69
C VAL A 449 8.49 -15.48 28.32
N THR A 450 7.48 -15.18 27.55
CA THR A 450 6.45 -16.15 27.12
C THR A 450 6.45 -16.26 25.60
N ALA A 451 6.66 -17.49 25.11
CA ALA A 451 6.52 -17.83 23.69
C ALA A 451 5.23 -18.61 23.46
N TYR A 452 4.42 -18.15 22.53
CA TYR A 452 3.20 -18.83 22.08
C TYR A 452 3.44 -19.42 20.69
N LEU A 453 3.12 -20.70 20.51
CA LEU A 453 3.24 -21.43 19.25
C LEU A 453 1.89 -22.06 18.92
N PRO A 454 1.43 -22.06 17.64
CA PRO A 454 0.17 -22.68 17.27
C PRO A 454 0.23 -24.20 17.51
N ALA A 455 -0.79 -24.76 18.22
CA ALA A 455 -0.92 -26.20 18.37
C ALA A 455 -1.53 -26.84 17.13
N GLU A 456 -1.13 -28.07 16.78
CA GLU A 456 -1.82 -28.85 15.73
C GLU A 456 -3.25 -29.18 16.19
N GLY A 457 -4.24 -28.84 15.37
CA GLY A 457 -5.68 -28.97 15.66
C GLY A 457 -6.48 -27.69 15.41
N GLY A 458 -5.80 -26.55 15.28
CA GLY A 458 -6.41 -25.29 14.84
C GLY A 458 -6.23 -25.10 13.33
N ASP A 459 -7.04 -25.80 12.54
CA ASP A 459 -7.08 -25.62 11.10
C ASP A 459 -7.31 -24.13 10.78
N GLY A 460 -6.25 -23.50 10.31
CA GLY A 460 -6.29 -22.13 9.79
C GLY A 460 -7.01 -22.08 8.44
N ALA A 461 -8.25 -22.58 8.41
CA ALA A 461 -9.14 -22.31 7.29
C ALA A 461 -9.33 -20.78 7.22
N ARG A 462 -8.65 -20.15 6.28
CA ARG A 462 -9.08 -18.86 5.76
C ARG A 462 -10.57 -18.96 5.47
N PRO A 463 -11.41 -17.99 5.86
CA PRO A 463 -12.75 -17.92 5.31
C PRO A 463 -12.59 -17.73 3.80
N THR A 464 -12.80 -18.81 3.04
CA THR A 464 -13.02 -18.74 1.60
C THR A 464 -14.22 -17.85 1.42
N ALA A 465 -14.01 -16.68 0.80
CA ALA A 465 -15.08 -15.83 0.33
C ALA A 465 -16.07 -16.73 -0.44
N LYS A 466 -17.30 -16.82 0.05
CA LYS A 466 -18.42 -17.50 -0.60
C LYS A 466 -18.53 -16.94 -2.01
N ALA A 467 -18.12 -17.74 -2.99
CA ALA A 467 -18.53 -17.56 -4.37
C ALA A 467 -20.06 -17.65 -4.37
N GLY A 468 -20.70 -16.50 -4.62
CA GLY A 468 -22.14 -16.42 -4.75
C GLY A 468 -22.64 -17.37 -5.81
N ALA A 469 -23.40 -18.36 -5.41
CA ALA A 469 -24.18 -19.21 -6.29
C ALA A 469 -25.17 -18.35 -7.06
N ARG A 470 -24.96 -18.17 -8.34
CA ARG A 470 -26.01 -17.86 -9.29
C ARG A 470 -26.94 -19.08 -9.35
N ARG A 471 -28.20 -18.88 -9.03
CA ARG A 471 -29.31 -19.70 -9.50
C ARG A 471 -30.19 -18.87 -10.41
N ALA A 472 -30.44 -19.48 -11.59
CA ALA A 472 -31.56 -19.37 -12.55
C ALA A 472 -32.23 -18.02 -12.73
#